data_7b5779b9003061d198c1700f6e69aa22
#
_entry.id   7b5779b9003061d198c1700f6e69aa22
#
_cell.length_a   1.000
_cell.length_b   1.000
_cell.length_c   1.000
_cell.angle_alpha   90.00
_cell.angle_beta   90.00
_cell.angle_gamma   90.00
#
_symmetry.space_group_name_H-M   'P 1'
#
loop_
_entity.id
_entity.type
_entity.pdbx_description
1 polymer ?
#
loop_
_entity_poly.entity_id
_entity_poly.type
_entity_poly.pdbx_seq_one_letter_code
_entity_poly.pdbx_strand_id
1 'polypeptide(L)'
;MATTAFLRSIARTSRVSGGPSKLPRRGFASTLAKPAQASEHVEKTAHDYHTVEDLQGLHASEILPEPGSEKDAKMRHFTGAPQHPAAHGVLRMILELNGEEILRADPHIGLLHRGTEKLIEYKNYTQALPYFDRLDYVSMMTNELCYSLAVEKLLNIQVPERAQWIRTLFGEITRILNHLMAVLTHVMDVGGLTPFLWGFEEREKLMEFYERVSGARMHAAYVRPGGVAFDLPHGLLEDIFKWSTQFASRIDEIEEVVTGNRIWKDRTIGIGRVTAKEALDWSFSGVMLRGSGVPWDIRKVAPYDKYAEVEFDIPVGKNGDCYDRYLCRVQEMRESLNIVSQCLNKMPTGVVKVDDHKLTPPPRAMMKESMESLIHHFKLFSEGYSVPPGETYSAIEAPKGEMAVYLVSDGSNRPYRCSIRAPGFAHLAGSDFMMRHHMLADAVAIIGTMDLVFGYVDRR
;
A
#
# COMPACT_ATOMS: atom_id res chain seq x y z
N MET A 1 26.70 -4.69 -46.85
CA MET A 1 25.66 -5.29 -47.72
C MET A 1 25.39 -6.70 -47.26
N ALA A 2 24.47 -6.90 -46.31
CA ALA A 2 23.93 -8.21 -45.90
C ALA A 2 22.99 -8.04 -44.71
N THR A 3 21.87 -7.30 -44.83
CA THR A 3 20.88 -7.15 -43.75
C THR A 3 19.47 -6.82 -44.29
N THR A 4 19.10 -7.37 -45.44
CA THR A 4 17.77 -7.10 -46.04
C THR A 4 17.07 -8.33 -46.64
N ALA A 5 17.38 -9.54 -46.15
CA ALA A 5 16.87 -10.79 -46.74
C ALA A 5 16.09 -11.68 -45.75
N PHE A 6 15.67 -11.21 -44.57
CA PHE A 6 15.01 -12.11 -43.58
C PHE A 6 13.53 -11.80 -43.28
N LEU A 7 12.88 -10.90 -43.97
CA LEU A 7 11.48 -10.51 -43.70
C LEU A 7 10.50 -10.78 -44.87
N ARG A 8 10.79 -11.73 -45.78
CA ARG A 8 9.87 -12.07 -46.89
C ARG A 8 9.49 -13.55 -47.02
N SER A 9 9.52 -14.35 -45.95
CA SER A 9 9.25 -15.81 -46.06
C SER A 9 8.12 -16.35 -45.19
N ILE A 10 7.20 -15.55 -44.64
CA ILE A 10 6.02 -16.10 -43.95
C ILE A 10 4.75 -15.41 -44.50
N ALA A 11 4.41 -15.69 -45.71
CA ALA A 11 3.10 -15.38 -46.26
C ALA A 11 2.81 -16.26 -47.52
N ARG A 12 2.58 -17.56 -47.32
CA ARG A 12 1.84 -18.41 -48.31
C ARG A 12 1.60 -19.80 -47.72
N THR A 13 0.32 -20.18 -47.84
CA THR A 13 -0.35 -21.49 -47.65
C THR A 13 -1.12 -21.52 -46.30
N SER A 14 -2.43 -21.79 -46.27
CA SER A 14 -3.30 -22.54 -47.16
C SER A 14 -4.76 -22.13 -46.96
N ARG A 15 -5.50 -22.02 -48.07
CA ARG A 15 -6.97 -22.00 -48.05
C ARG A 15 -7.46 -23.42 -47.82
N VAL A 16 -8.35 -23.62 -46.84
CA VAL A 16 -9.25 -24.78 -46.80
C VAL A 16 -10.67 -24.23 -46.68
N SER A 17 -11.46 -24.60 -47.69
CA SER A 17 -12.88 -24.33 -47.81
C SER A 17 -13.68 -25.29 -46.91
N GLY A 18 -14.56 -24.77 -46.07
CA GLY A 18 -15.55 -25.52 -45.32
C GLY A 18 -16.77 -24.65 -45.04
N GLY A 19 -17.91 -25.01 -45.61
CA GLY A 19 -19.14 -24.24 -45.60
C GLY A 19 -19.87 -24.20 -44.24
N PRO A 20 -20.88 -23.33 -44.05
CA PRO A 20 -21.48 -23.02 -42.78
C PRO A 20 -22.53 -24.04 -42.34
N SER A 21 -22.37 -24.65 -41.17
CA SER A 21 -23.43 -25.38 -40.48
C SER A 21 -24.31 -24.40 -39.69
N LYS A 22 -25.60 -24.40 -40.03
CA LYS A 22 -26.64 -23.64 -39.33
C LYS A 22 -26.95 -24.29 -37.98
N LEU A 23 -26.69 -23.60 -36.90
CA LEU A 23 -27.26 -23.87 -35.57
C LEU A 23 -28.33 -22.83 -35.23
N PRO A 24 -29.46 -23.21 -34.59
CA PRO A 24 -30.58 -22.31 -34.37
C PRO A 24 -30.30 -21.30 -33.23
N ARG A 25 -30.47 -20.02 -33.56
CA ARG A 25 -30.49 -18.93 -32.56
C ARG A 25 -31.74 -19.04 -31.71
N ARG A 26 -31.62 -19.46 -30.45
CA ARG A 26 -32.62 -19.16 -29.41
C ARG A 26 -32.41 -17.71 -28.95
N GLY A 27 -33.42 -16.88 -29.25
CA GLY A 27 -33.44 -15.49 -28.79
C GLY A 27 -33.68 -15.45 -27.30
N PHE A 28 -32.73 -14.88 -26.53
CA PHE A 28 -32.97 -14.34 -25.21
C PHE A 28 -33.49 -12.92 -25.43
N ALA A 29 -34.76 -12.70 -25.14
CA ALA A 29 -35.32 -11.36 -24.98
C ALA A 29 -34.79 -10.81 -23.67
N SER A 30 -33.75 -9.97 -23.71
CA SER A 30 -33.36 -9.16 -22.58
C SER A 30 -34.32 -7.98 -22.48
N THR A 31 -35.20 -8.00 -21.50
CA THR A 31 -35.86 -6.80 -21.00
C THR A 31 -34.79 -5.91 -20.34
N LEU A 32 -34.07 -5.15 -21.16
CA LEU A 32 -33.29 -4.04 -20.67
C LEU A 32 -34.24 -2.95 -20.18
N ALA A 33 -34.34 -2.79 -18.85
CA ALA A 33 -34.89 -1.60 -18.26
C ALA A 33 -34.15 -0.40 -18.90
N LYS A 34 -34.90 0.57 -19.41
CA LYS A 34 -34.33 1.84 -19.90
C LYS A 34 -33.48 2.41 -18.77
N PRO A 35 -32.20 2.77 -19.01
CA PRO A 35 -31.43 3.52 -18.04
C PRO A 35 -32.19 4.80 -17.73
N ALA A 36 -32.41 5.09 -16.48
CA ALA A 36 -32.88 6.39 -16.04
C ALA A 36 -32.00 7.45 -16.69
N GLN A 37 -32.58 8.54 -17.12
CA GLN A 37 -31.87 9.71 -17.68
C GLN A 37 -30.85 10.23 -16.66
N ALA A 38 -29.73 9.55 -16.53
CA ALA A 38 -28.54 10.09 -15.90
C ALA A 38 -27.96 11.05 -16.92
N SER A 39 -28.31 12.29 -16.70
CA SER A 39 -27.80 13.52 -17.28
C SER A 39 -26.87 13.39 -18.50
N GLU A 40 -27.34 13.86 -19.66
CA GLU A 40 -26.51 14.16 -20.84
C GLU A 40 -25.25 15.00 -20.50
N HIS A 41 -25.18 15.62 -19.34
CA HIS A 41 -24.03 16.39 -18.85
C HIS A 41 -22.80 15.53 -18.49
N VAL A 42 -22.97 14.28 -18.01
CA VAL A 42 -21.83 13.42 -17.65
C VAL A 42 -21.19 12.80 -18.88
N GLU A 43 -21.94 12.47 -19.91
CA GLU A 43 -21.39 11.94 -21.17
C GLU A 43 -20.61 13.01 -21.97
N LYS A 44 -21.04 14.26 -21.95
CA LYS A 44 -20.32 15.34 -22.65
C LYS A 44 -18.98 15.69 -22.00
N THR A 45 -18.87 15.62 -20.68
CA THR A 45 -17.60 15.90 -19.95
C THR A 45 -16.59 14.76 -20.08
N ALA A 46 -17.01 13.52 -20.35
CA ALA A 46 -16.09 12.38 -20.54
C ALA A 46 -15.54 12.33 -21.99
N HIS A 47 -16.22 12.93 -22.95
CA HIS A 47 -15.81 12.91 -24.38
C HIS A 47 -14.90 14.07 -24.80
N ASP A 48 -14.86 15.16 -24.04
CA ASP A 48 -14.14 16.38 -24.46
C ASP A 48 -12.65 16.42 -24.09
N TYR A 49 -12.09 15.37 -23.44
CA TYR A 49 -10.68 15.38 -22.98
C TYR A 49 -9.93 14.11 -23.39
N HIS A 50 -9.72 13.93 -24.69
CA HIS A 50 -9.06 12.72 -25.19
C HIS A 50 -7.54 12.81 -25.41
N THR A 51 -6.92 14.00 -25.39
CA THR A 51 -5.47 14.12 -25.58
C THR A 51 -4.82 15.16 -24.67
N VAL A 52 -3.54 14.95 -24.36
CA VAL A 52 -2.71 15.91 -23.62
C VAL A 52 -2.53 17.22 -24.43
N GLU A 53 -2.70 17.18 -25.73
CA GLU A 53 -2.57 18.31 -26.65
C GLU A 53 -3.75 19.30 -26.52
N ASP A 54 -4.96 18.81 -26.23
CA ASP A 54 -6.14 19.67 -26.00
C ASP A 54 -6.01 20.53 -24.73
N LEU A 55 -5.16 20.10 -23.78
CA LEU A 55 -4.91 20.83 -22.53
C LEU A 55 -3.84 21.95 -22.67
N GLN A 56 -3.02 21.89 -23.72
CA GLN A 56 -1.96 22.90 -23.93
C GLN A 56 -2.47 24.18 -24.64
N GLY A 57 -3.65 24.15 -25.20
CA GLY A 57 -4.28 25.28 -25.90
C GLY A 57 -5.09 26.23 -25.04
N LEU A 58 -5.36 25.88 -23.76
CA LEU A 58 -6.19 26.71 -22.87
C LEU A 58 -5.36 27.82 -22.21
N HIS A 59 -5.54 29.05 -22.63
CA HIS A 59 -4.97 30.21 -21.96
C HIS A 59 -5.60 30.42 -20.57
N ALA A 60 -4.77 30.81 -19.59
CA ALA A 60 -5.21 31.06 -18.21
C ALA A 60 -6.33 32.11 -18.09
N SER A 61 -6.53 32.97 -19.10
CA SER A 61 -7.59 33.94 -19.16
C SER A 61 -8.99 33.39 -19.47
N GLU A 62 -9.07 32.18 -20.04
CA GLU A 62 -10.34 31.48 -20.32
C GLU A 62 -10.89 30.71 -19.12
N ILE A 63 -10.10 30.63 -18.05
CA ILE A 63 -10.39 29.81 -16.87
C ILE A 63 -11.00 30.63 -15.72
N LEU A 64 -11.04 31.98 -15.82
CA LEU A 64 -11.56 32.83 -14.76
C LEU A 64 -13.02 33.24 -15.06
N PRO A 65 -13.99 32.98 -14.14
CA PRO A 65 -15.36 33.47 -14.29
C PRO A 65 -15.43 34.97 -14.09
N GLU A 66 -16.32 35.61 -14.85
CA GLU A 66 -16.75 36.98 -14.50
C GLU A 66 -17.55 36.96 -13.19
N PRO A 67 -17.36 37.93 -12.29
CA PRO A 67 -18.05 37.94 -11.03
C PRO A 67 -19.55 38.25 -11.25
N GLY A 68 -20.43 37.27 -11.01
CA GLY A 68 -21.86 37.52 -10.94
C GLY A 68 -22.86 36.47 -11.40
N SER A 69 -22.50 35.29 -11.85
CA SER A 69 -23.49 34.26 -12.19
C SER A 69 -23.37 33.01 -11.33
N GLU A 70 -24.44 32.69 -10.59
CA GLU A 70 -24.57 31.45 -9.79
C GLU A 70 -24.59 30.15 -10.63
N LYS A 71 -24.37 30.24 -11.94
CA LYS A 71 -24.44 29.07 -12.86
C LYS A 71 -23.11 28.53 -13.34
N ASP A 72 -22.01 29.19 -13.01
CA ASP A 72 -20.68 28.78 -13.51
C ASP A 72 -19.75 28.31 -12.38
N ALA A 73 -20.09 27.19 -11.76
CA ALA A 73 -19.12 26.40 -11.01
C ALA A 73 -18.06 25.90 -12.00
N LYS A 74 -16.91 26.59 -12.08
CA LYS A 74 -15.86 26.22 -13.04
C LYS A 74 -15.05 25.06 -12.50
N MET A 75 -14.96 24.03 -13.31
CA MET A 75 -14.11 22.88 -13.08
C MET A 75 -12.64 23.29 -13.16
N ARG A 76 -11.92 23.20 -12.04
CA ARG A 76 -10.47 23.38 -12.01
C ARG A 76 -9.78 22.04 -11.87
N HIS A 77 -8.85 21.77 -12.75
CA HIS A 77 -8.00 20.58 -12.65
C HIS A 77 -6.88 20.84 -11.65
N PHE A 78 -6.91 20.20 -10.51
CA PHE A 78 -5.75 20.11 -9.64
C PHE A 78 -4.88 18.93 -10.11
N THR A 79 -4.01 19.20 -11.08
CA THR A 79 -2.97 18.24 -11.44
C THR A 79 -1.78 18.52 -10.55
N GLY A 80 -1.60 17.71 -9.52
CA GLY A 80 -0.46 17.87 -8.62
C GLY A 80 0.87 17.42 -9.21
N ALA A 81 0.90 16.84 -10.41
CA ALA A 81 2.13 16.55 -11.12
C ALA A 81 2.48 17.73 -12.06
N PRO A 82 3.76 18.18 -12.13
CA PRO A 82 4.93 17.58 -11.46
C PRO A 82 5.37 18.28 -10.17
N GLN A 83 4.63 19.23 -9.62
CA GLN A 83 5.23 20.22 -8.70
C GLN A 83 4.59 20.36 -7.32
N HIS A 84 3.51 19.66 -6.97
CA HIS A 84 2.99 19.77 -5.60
C HIS A 84 3.33 18.54 -4.79
N PRO A 85 4.01 18.66 -3.63
CA PRO A 85 4.40 17.51 -2.79
C PRO A 85 3.21 16.63 -2.39
N ALA A 86 2.06 17.22 -2.07
CA ALA A 86 0.84 16.51 -1.68
C ALA A 86 0.22 15.62 -2.77
N ALA A 87 0.64 15.77 -4.03
CA ALA A 87 0.24 14.89 -5.12
C ALA A 87 1.02 13.58 -5.19
N HIS A 88 2.03 13.38 -4.35
CA HIS A 88 2.91 12.22 -4.38
C HIS A 88 3.47 11.88 -5.79
N GLY A 89 3.56 12.88 -6.66
CA GLY A 89 4.05 12.77 -8.03
C GLY A 89 3.05 12.23 -9.07
N VAL A 90 1.93 11.62 -8.67
CA VAL A 90 1.03 10.88 -9.57
C VAL A 90 -0.47 11.06 -9.28
N LEU A 91 -0.87 11.85 -8.29
CA LEU A 91 -2.27 12.14 -8.05
C LEU A 91 -2.76 13.21 -9.04
N ARG A 92 -3.79 12.89 -9.80
CA ARG A 92 -4.62 13.85 -10.50
C ARG A 92 -5.98 13.90 -9.82
N MET A 93 -6.40 15.08 -9.41
CA MET A 93 -7.71 15.30 -8.80
C MET A 93 -8.44 16.39 -9.56
N ILE A 94 -9.65 16.13 -10.00
CA ILE A 94 -10.52 17.11 -10.63
C ILE A 94 -11.40 17.68 -9.54
N LEU A 95 -11.35 18.99 -9.36
CA LEU A 95 -12.13 19.71 -8.37
C LEU A 95 -13.14 20.61 -9.02
N GLU A 96 -14.38 20.53 -8.57
CA GLU A 96 -15.43 21.51 -8.88
C GLU A 96 -15.47 22.50 -7.73
N LEU A 97 -15.23 23.78 -8.03
CA LEU A 97 -15.05 24.83 -7.04
C LEU A 97 -16.08 25.94 -7.22
N ASN A 98 -16.61 26.44 -6.09
CA ASN A 98 -17.33 27.68 -6.00
C ASN A 98 -16.45 28.70 -5.24
N GLY A 99 -15.71 29.54 -5.98
CA GLY A 99 -14.64 30.34 -5.38
C GLY A 99 -13.50 29.44 -4.90
N GLU A 100 -13.28 29.35 -3.59
CA GLU A 100 -12.30 28.48 -2.94
C GLU A 100 -12.93 27.23 -2.29
N GLU A 101 -14.28 27.19 -2.22
CA GLU A 101 -15.02 26.07 -1.63
C GLU A 101 -15.14 24.91 -2.62
N ILE A 102 -14.86 23.70 -2.14
CA ILE A 102 -14.94 22.46 -2.92
C ILE A 102 -16.38 21.95 -2.89
N LEU A 103 -17.01 21.86 -4.06
CA LEU A 103 -18.32 21.24 -4.23
C LEU A 103 -18.21 19.75 -4.51
N ARG A 104 -17.21 19.37 -5.30
CA ARG A 104 -16.96 17.97 -5.68
C ARG A 104 -15.48 17.73 -5.92
N ALA A 105 -15.02 16.55 -5.55
CA ALA A 105 -13.67 16.06 -5.81
C ALA A 105 -13.72 14.71 -6.52
N ASP A 106 -13.06 14.58 -7.67
CA ASP A 106 -12.98 13.34 -8.45
C ASP A 106 -11.52 12.95 -8.61
N PRO A 107 -11.04 11.94 -7.84
CA PRO A 107 -9.66 11.47 -7.92
C PRO A 107 -9.48 10.56 -9.14
N HIS A 108 -8.61 10.93 -10.06
CA HIS A 108 -8.20 10.11 -11.18
C HIS A 108 -7.00 9.25 -10.80
N ILE A 109 -7.22 7.95 -10.80
CA ILE A 109 -6.20 6.93 -10.51
C ILE A 109 -5.71 6.28 -11.80
N GLY A 110 -4.59 5.54 -11.71
CA GLY A 110 -4.03 4.76 -12.81
C GLY A 110 -2.70 5.30 -13.34
N LEU A 111 -2.24 6.47 -12.92
CA LEU A 111 -0.96 7.04 -13.36
C LEU A 111 0.26 6.22 -12.90
N LEU A 112 0.12 5.44 -11.85
CA LEU A 112 1.13 4.48 -11.38
C LEU A 112 0.68 3.01 -11.56
N HIS A 113 -0.25 2.76 -12.48
CA HIS A 113 -0.69 1.40 -12.78
C HIS A 113 0.43 0.62 -13.50
N ARG A 114 0.86 -0.48 -12.90
CA ARG A 114 1.97 -1.31 -13.38
C ARG A 114 1.55 -2.75 -13.68
N GLY A 115 0.25 -3.05 -13.63
CA GLY A 115 -0.28 -4.39 -13.85
C GLY A 115 0.18 -5.42 -12.82
N THR A 116 0.42 -5.03 -11.58
CA THR A 116 1.07 -5.86 -10.54
C THR A 116 0.36 -7.18 -10.32
N GLU A 117 -0.96 -7.18 -10.14
CA GLU A 117 -1.73 -8.42 -9.94
C GLU A 117 -1.59 -9.37 -11.15
N LYS A 118 -1.62 -8.84 -12.37
CA LYS A 118 -1.47 -9.64 -13.60
C LYS A 118 -0.05 -10.18 -13.75
N LEU A 119 0.96 -9.39 -13.46
CA LEU A 119 2.36 -9.82 -13.54
C LEU A 119 2.68 -10.94 -12.54
N ILE A 120 2.08 -10.92 -11.35
CA ILE A 120 2.25 -11.97 -10.34
C ILE A 120 1.78 -13.33 -10.86
N GLU A 121 0.73 -13.39 -11.68
CA GLU A 121 0.22 -14.63 -12.28
C GLU A 121 1.23 -15.32 -13.24
N TYR A 122 2.20 -14.58 -13.76
CA TYR A 122 3.26 -15.11 -14.64
C TYR A 122 4.55 -15.50 -13.90
N LYS A 123 4.63 -15.23 -12.61
CA LYS A 123 5.82 -15.47 -11.77
C LYS A 123 5.57 -16.64 -10.82
N ASN A 124 6.64 -17.35 -10.45
CA ASN A 124 6.53 -18.31 -9.35
C ASN A 124 6.34 -17.59 -8.00
N TYR A 125 5.93 -18.32 -6.96
CA TYR A 125 5.62 -17.72 -5.65
C TYR A 125 6.80 -16.95 -5.04
N THR A 126 8.03 -17.38 -5.23
CA THR A 126 9.22 -16.65 -4.74
C THR A 126 9.49 -15.38 -5.56
N GLN A 127 9.31 -15.45 -6.88
CA GLN A 127 9.51 -14.30 -7.77
C GLN A 127 8.39 -13.24 -7.64
N ALA A 128 7.23 -13.62 -7.14
CA ALA A 128 6.11 -12.72 -6.91
C ALA A 128 6.32 -11.82 -5.68
N LEU A 129 7.09 -12.27 -4.68
CA LEU A 129 7.33 -11.54 -3.43
C LEU A 129 7.85 -10.10 -3.63
N PRO A 130 8.86 -9.82 -4.47
CA PRO A 130 9.35 -8.45 -4.68
C PRO A 130 8.32 -7.46 -5.21
N TYR A 131 7.24 -7.91 -5.84
CA TYR A 131 6.16 -7.02 -6.27
C TYR A 131 5.44 -6.40 -5.08
N PHE A 132 5.33 -7.12 -3.96
CA PHE A 132 4.69 -6.65 -2.73
C PHE A 132 5.48 -5.52 -2.08
N ASP A 133 6.81 -5.56 -2.11
CA ASP A 133 7.66 -4.46 -1.61
C ASP A 133 7.38 -3.14 -2.33
N ARG A 134 7.01 -3.21 -3.59
CA ARG A 134 6.79 -2.06 -4.47
C ARG A 134 5.34 -1.60 -4.53
N LEU A 135 4.44 -2.25 -3.81
CA LEU A 135 3.05 -1.79 -3.64
C LEU A 135 3.02 -0.59 -2.71
N ASP A 136 3.31 -0.80 -1.43
CA ASP A 136 3.57 0.28 -0.49
C ASP A 136 5.08 0.36 -0.25
N TYR A 137 5.74 1.22 -0.98
CA TYR A 137 7.19 1.42 -0.88
C TYR A 137 7.63 2.16 0.40
N VAL A 138 6.70 2.42 1.32
CA VAL A 138 6.97 2.99 2.65
C VAL A 138 6.90 1.93 3.74
N SER A 139 6.09 0.87 3.55
CA SER A 139 5.92 -0.22 4.53
C SER A 139 6.19 -1.60 3.91
N MET A 140 7.41 -1.82 3.44
CA MET A 140 7.79 -2.96 2.62
C MET A 140 7.62 -4.30 3.32
N MET A 141 8.25 -4.49 4.50
CA MET A 141 8.26 -5.79 5.17
C MET A 141 6.88 -6.23 5.67
N THR A 142 5.96 -5.32 5.94
CA THR A 142 4.57 -5.69 6.25
C THR A 142 3.86 -6.26 5.04
N ASN A 143 4.12 -5.72 3.83
CA ASN A 143 3.55 -6.25 2.60
C ASN A 143 4.07 -7.67 2.30
N GLU A 144 5.37 -7.88 2.46
CA GLU A 144 6.00 -9.20 2.34
C GLU A 144 5.36 -10.20 3.30
N LEU A 145 5.11 -9.76 4.54
CA LEU A 145 4.49 -10.58 5.57
C LEU A 145 3.10 -11.03 5.16
N CYS A 146 2.26 -10.13 4.66
CA CYS A 146 0.90 -10.47 4.24
C CYS A 146 0.88 -11.56 3.16
N TYR A 147 1.73 -11.41 2.16
CA TYR A 147 1.87 -12.41 1.10
C TYR A 147 2.43 -13.74 1.62
N SER A 148 3.46 -13.69 2.45
CA SER A 148 4.08 -14.87 3.01
C SER A 148 3.09 -15.69 3.87
N LEU A 149 2.29 -15.03 4.71
CA LEU A 149 1.23 -15.68 5.49
C LEU A 149 0.16 -16.34 4.59
N ALA A 150 -0.20 -15.71 3.46
CA ALA A 150 -1.14 -16.30 2.51
C ALA A 150 -0.59 -17.60 1.89
N VAL A 151 0.67 -17.58 1.47
CA VAL A 151 1.33 -18.77 0.89
C VAL A 151 1.51 -19.87 1.95
N GLU A 152 1.95 -19.52 3.15
CA GLU A 152 2.15 -20.44 4.27
C GLU A 152 0.83 -21.14 4.68
N LYS A 153 -0.27 -20.41 4.66
CA LYS A 153 -1.60 -20.94 4.94
C LYS A 153 -2.04 -21.97 3.90
N LEU A 154 -1.74 -21.74 2.60
CA LEU A 154 -2.02 -22.72 1.53
C LEU A 154 -1.12 -23.97 1.64
N LEU A 155 0.14 -23.79 2.02
CA LEU A 155 1.09 -24.87 2.20
C LEU A 155 0.93 -25.59 3.55
N ASN A 156 0.13 -25.04 4.47
CA ASN A 156 -0.06 -25.52 5.86
C ASN A 156 1.29 -25.68 6.61
N ILE A 157 2.15 -24.65 6.53
CA ILE A 157 3.48 -24.65 7.13
C ILE A 157 3.44 -23.90 8.46
N GLN A 158 4.14 -24.43 9.45
CA GLN A 158 4.42 -23.72 10.70
C GLN A 158 5.80 -23.06 10.64
N VAL A 159 5.82 -21.76 10.81
CA VAL A 159 7.05 -20.96 10.81
C VAL A 159 7.75 -21.10 12.15
N PRO A 160 9.11 -21.23 12.17
CA PRO A 160 9.87 -21.27 13.42
C PRO A 160 9.63 -20.07 14.32
N GLU A 161 9.61 -20.30 15.63
CA GLU A 161 9.25 -19.28 16.62
C GLU A 161 10.15 -18.03 16.54
N ARG A 162 11.47 -18.22 16.40
CA ARG A 162 12.42 -17.11 16.24
C ARG A 162 12.09 -16.25 15.03
N ALA A 163 11.71 -16.87 13.91
CA ALA A 163 11.33 -16.14 12.70
C ALA A 163 10.05 -15.31 12.89
N GLN A 164 9.07 -15.83 13.66
CA GLN A 164 7.86 -15.07 13.99
C GLN A 164 8.18 -13.82 14.83
N TRP A 165 9.08 -13.92 15.81
CA TRP A 165 9.55 -12.78 16.60
C TRP A 165 10.27 -11.74 15.74
N ILE A 166 11.12 -12.18 14.81
CA ILE A 166 11.82 -11.30 13.86
C ILE A 166 10.81 -10.56 12.97
N ARG A 167 9.81 -11.28 12.46
CA ARG A 167 8.73 -10.68 11.64
C ARG A 167 7.94 -9.64 12.40
N THR A 168 7.58 -9.92 13.66
CA THR A 168 6.87 -8.98 14.53
C THR A 168 7.73 -7.75 14.81
N LEU A 169 9.01 -7.93 15.12
CA LEU A 169 9.96 -6.84 15.36
C LEU A 169 10.06 -5.90 14.13
N PHE A 170 10.32 -6.46 12.97
CA PHE A 170 10.45 -5.67 11.74
C PHE A 170 9.11 -5.13 11.24
N GLY A 171 8.01 -5.78 11.55
CA GLY A 171 6.67 -5.24 11.30
C GLY A 171 6.43 -3.94 12.03
N GLU A 172 6.84 -3.84 13.30
CA GLU A 172 6.68 -2.62 14.09
C GLU A 172 7.73 -1.54 13.75
N ILE A 173 8.96 -1.91 13.42
CA ILE A 173 9.95 -0.99 12.84
C ILE A 173 9.40 -0.38 11.54
N THR A 174 8.78 -1.17 10.70
CA THR A 174 8.13 -0.72 9.46
C THR A 174 6.97 0.23 9.75
N ARG A 175 6.18 -0.02 10.80
CA ARG A 175 5.11 0.88 11.22
C ARG A 175 5.65 2.24 11.64
N ILE A 176 6.73 2.28 12.40
CA ILE A 176 7.39 3.54 12.78
C ILE A 176 7.92 4.27 11.54
N LEU A 177 8.57 3.57 10.61
CA LEU A 177 9.04 4.12 9.34
C LEU A 177 7.92 4.78 8.54
N ASN A 178 6.76 4.11 8.48
CA ASN A 178 5.59 4.63 7.79
C ASN A 178 5.00 5.85 8.48
N HIS A 179 4.81 5.80 9.80
CA HIS A 179 4.20 6.91 10.52
C HIS A 179 5.08 8.15 10.54
N LEU A 180 6.40 8.00 10.62
CA LEU A 180 7.34 9.11 10.43
C LEU A 180 7.15 9.75 9.06
N MET A 181 7.07 8.95 7.99
CA MET A 181 6.81 9.48 6.65
C MET A 181 5.47 10.20 6.59
N ALA A 182 4.38 9.55 6.97
CA ALA A 182 3.02 10.06 6.84
C ALA A 182 2.79 11.34 7.64
N VAL A 183 3.19 11.34 8.92
CA VAL A 183 3.00 12.51 9.81
C VAL A 183 3.83 13.69 9.34
N LEU A 184 5.10 13.46 9.02
CA LEU A 184 6.03 14.56 8.75
C LEU A 184 5.85 15.16 7.36
N THR A 185 5.45 14.37 6.36
CA THR A 185 5.03 14.92 5.05
C THR A 185 3.73 15.71 5.18
N HIS A 186 2.78 15.28 6.00
CA HIS A 186 1.56 16.01 6.30
C HIS A 186 1.86 17.35 6.98
N VAL A 187 2.78 17.37 7.97
CA VAL A 187 3.23 18.61 8.61
C VAL A 187 3.94 19.52 7.62
N MET A 188 4.75 18.96 6.72
CA MET A 188 5.42 19.71 5.64
C MET A 188 4.41 20.33 4.69
N ASP A 189 3.37 19.63 4.31
CA ASP A 189 2.31 20.12 3.40
C ASP A 189 1.53 21.29 4.01
N VAL A 190 1.42 21.35 5.33
CA VAL A 190 0.83 22.48 6.08
C VAL A 190 1.83 23.64 6.26
N GLY A 191 3.14 23.42 5.98
CA GLY A 191 4.19 24.42 6.00
C GLY A 191 5.32 24.20 7.03
N GLY A 192 5.26 23.11 7.82
CA GLY A 192 6.27 22.78 8.83
C GLY A 192 7.42 21.93 8.28
N LEU A 193 8.44 22.55 7.68
CA LEU A 193 9.57 21.82 7.07
C LEU A 193 10.53 21.21 8.11
N THR A 194 10.81 21.88 9.22
CA THR A 194 11.84 21.47 10.18
C THR A 194 11.54 20.11 10.84
N PRO A 195 10.33 19.79 11.34
CA PRO A 195 10.02 18.47 11.88
C PRO A 195 10.23 17.36 10.85
N PHE A 196 9.94 17.63 9.57
CA PHE A 196 10.19 16.69 8.49
C PHE A 196 11.67 16.27 8.40
N LEU A 197 12.58 17.22 8.45
CA LEU A 197 14.03 16.93 8.39
C LEU A 197 14.48 16.11 9.60
N TRP A 198 14.03 16.44 10.80
CA TRP A 198 14.36 15.70 12.02
C TRP A 198 13.89 14.24 11.99
N GLY A 199 12.67 14.00 11.57
CA GLY A 199 12.16 12.64 11.51
C GLY A 199 12.75 11.82 10.38
N PHE A 200 13.20 12.45 9.30
CA PHE A 200 13.91 11.75 8.23
C PHE A 200 15.33 11.31 8.64
N GLU A 201 15.96 12.02 9.57
CA GLU A 201 17.20 11.54 10.22
C GLU A 201 16.96 10.22 10.96
N GLU A 202 15.87 10.13 11.73
CA GLU A 202 15.51 8.89 12.42
C GLU A 202 15.13 7.76 11.44
N ARG A 203 14.46 8.12 10.34
CA ARG A 203 14.15 7.18 9.26
C ARG A 203 15.39 6.57 8.62
N GLU A 204 16.45 7.34 8.42
CA GLU A 204 17.73 6.85 7.90
C GLU A 204 18.35 5.79 8.82
N LYS A 205 18.30 5.97 10.14
CA LYS A 205 18.79 4.99 11.12
C LYS A 205 18.02 3.67 11.02
N LEU A 206 16.70 3.72 10.81
CA LEU A 206 15.87 2.53 10.63
C LEU A 206 16.13 1.82 9.30
N MET A 207 16.39 2.57 8.24
CA MET A 207 16.76 2.00 6.94
C MET A 207 18.15 1.32 6.98
N GLU A 208 19.06 1.76 7.85
CA GLU A 208 20.31 1.05 8.12
C GLU A 208 20.03 -0.35 8.71
N PHE A 209 19.06 -0.47 9.63
CA PHE A 209 18.68 -1.80 10.16
C PHE A 209 18.14 -2.72 9.07
N TYR A 210 17.35 -2.18 8.14
CA TYR A 210 16.90 -2.92 6.95
C TYR A 210 18.07 -3.40 6.10
N GLU A 211 19.01 -2.51 5.83
CA GLU A 211 20.19 -2.82 5.03
C GLU A 211 21.06 -3.90 5.69
N ARG A 212 21.23 -3.87 7.01
CA ARG A 212 22.03 -4.86 7.75
C ARG A 212 21.46 -6.26 7.69
N VAL A 213 20.13 -6.42 7.61
CA VAL A 213 19.49 -7.76 7.54
C VAL A 213 19.29 -8.25 6.12
N SER A 214 19.09 -7.36 5.15
CA SER A 214 18.70 -7.74 3.79
C SER A 214 19.69 -7.33 2.70
N GLY A 215 20.56 -6.37 2.98
CA GLY A 215 21.42 -5.73 1.98
C GLY A 215 20.76 -4.60 1.19
N ALA A 216 19.47 -4.30 1.46
CA ALA A 216 18.72 -3.24 0.82
C ALA A 216 18.12 -2.28 1.86
N ARG A 217 18.18 -0.98 1.60
CA ARG A 217 17.63 0.05 2.50
C ARG A 217 16.11 0.08 2.53
N MET A 218 15.44 -0.34 1.47
CA MET A 218 13.99 -0.29 1.32
C MET A 218 13.42 -1.64 0.89
N HIS A 219 13.53 -2.01 -0.37
CA HIS A 219 12.94 -3.23 -0.94
C HIS A 219 13.74 -4.47 -0.56
N ALA A 220 13.45 -5.01 0.61
CA ALA A 220 14.30 -5.99 1.28
C ALA A 220 14.10 -7.43 0.79
N ALA A 221 12.88 -7.83 0.40
CA ALA A 221 12.48 -9.21 0.15
C ALA A 221 12.99 -10.18 1.25
N TYR A 222 12.86 -9.73 2.50
CA TYR A 222 13.44 -10.37 3.67
C TYR A 222 12.49 -11.40 4.31
N VAL A 223 11.22 -11.03 4.48
CA VAL A 223 10.19 -11.95 4.96
C VAL A 223 9.74 -12.82 3.79
N ARG A 224 9.95 -14.14 3.93
CA ARG A 224 9.67 -15.11 2.85
C ARG A 224 8.78 -16.23 3.37
N PRO A 225 8.01 -16.90 2.51
CA PRO A 225 7.30 -18.10 2.91
C PRO A 225 8.22 -19.12 3.57
N GLY A 226 7.87 -19.56 4.79
CA GLY A 226 8.67 -20.46 5.61
C GLY A 226 9.64 -19.79 6.58
N GLY A 227 9.63 -18.45 6.71
CA GLY A 227 10.44 -17.72 7.70
C GLY A 227 11.01 -16.40 7.21
N VAL A 228 12.29 -16.15 7.42
CA VAL A 228 13.03 -14.97 6.96
C VAL A 228 14.27 -15.38 6.16
N ALA A 229 14.77 -14.48 5.30
CA ALA A 229 15.86 -14.81 4.38
C ALA A 229 17.18 -15.15 5.09
N PHE A 230 17.49 -14.43 6.16
CA PHE A 230 18.74 -14.60 6.95
C PHE A 230 18.43 -14.33 8.42
N ASP A 231 19.27 -14.88 9.31
CA ASP A 231 19.22 -14.52 10.73
C ASP A 231 19.75 -13.11 10.95
N LEU A 232 19.48 -12.55 12.11
CA LEU A 232 19.94 -11.23 12.49
C LEU A 232 21.46 -11.21 12.64
N PRO A 233 22.17 -10.22 12.07
CA PRO A 233 23.59 -10.07 12.25
C PRO A 233 23.92 -9.73 13.71
N HIS A 234 25.11 -10.17 14.15
CA HIS A 234 25.58 -9.88 15.51
C HIS A 234 25.61 -8.37 15.78
N GLY A 235 25.20 -7.98 16.99
CA GLY A 235 25.15 -6.59 17.44
C GLY A 235 23.92 -5.79 16.99
N LEU A 236 23.11 -6.30 16.04
CA LEU A 236 21.94 -5.57 15.55
C LEU A 236 20.88 -5.35 16.64
N LEU A 237 20.57 -6.36 17.44
CA LEU A 237 19.57 -6.24 18.51
C LEU A 237 19.98 -5.19 19.55
N GLU A 238 21.27 -5.10 19.87
CA GLU A 238 21.81 -4.08 20.77
C GLU A 238 21.68 -2.67 20.21
N ASP A 239 21.92 -2.52 18.91
CA ASP A 239 21.81 -1.21 18.25
C ASP A 239 20.34 -0.79 18.10
N ILE A 240 19.41 -1.72 17.83
CA ILE A 240 17.97 -1.45 17.87
C ILE A 240 17.54 -1.04 19.27
N PHE A 241 18.05 -1.68 20.32
CA PHE A 241 17.76 -1.29 21.71
C PHE A 241 18.26 0.12 22.03
N LYS A 242 19.50 0.47 21.65
CA LYS A 242 20.04 1.83 21.82
C LYS A 242 19.20 2.86 21.10
N TRP A 243 18.84 2.57 19.85
CA TRP A 243 17.99 3.45 19.05
C TRP A 243 16.60 3.63 19.69
N SER A 244 15.94 2.55 20.12
CA SER A 244 14.59 2.60 20.70
C SER A 244 14.56 3.45 21.97
N THR A 245 15.62 3.42 22.78
CA THR A 245 15.74 4.22 24.00
C THR A 245 15.82 5.73 23.70
N GLN A 246 16.49 6.11 22.59
CA GLN A 246 16.63 7.51 22.19
C GLN A 246 15.38 8.02 21.43
N PHE A 247 14.72 7.16 20.69
CA PHE A 247 13.65 7.57 19.79
C PHE A 247 12.41 8.11 20.55
N ALA A 248 12.16 7.65 21.77
CA ALA A 248 11.07 8.19 22.60
C ALA A 248 11.20 9.71 22.80
N SER A 249 12.42 10.20 23.09
CA SER A 249 12.66 11.64 23.23
C SER A 249 12.54 12.40 21.91
N ARG A 250 12.85 11.75 20.77
CA ARG A 250 12.66 12.35 19.44
C ARG A 250 11.17 12.54 19.10
N ILE A 251 10.33 11.61 19.52
CA ILE A 251 8.88 11.79 19.38
C ILE A 251 8.42 12.99 20.22
N ASP A 252 8.89 13.12 21.45
CA ASP A 252 8.55 14.24 22.34
C ASP A 252 8.96 15.59 21.73
N GLU A 253 10.16 15.70 21.15
CA GLU A 253 10.64 16.91 20.46
C GLU A 253 9.73 17.29 19.28
N ILE A 254 9.30 16.31 18.48
CA ILE A 254 8.38 16.54 17.36
C ILE A 254 7.00 16.99 17.86
N GLU A 255 6.49 16.36 18.92
CA GLU A 255 5.20 16.71 19.50
C GLU A 255 5.21 18.12 20.10
N GLU A 256 6.29 18.53 20.78
CA GLU A 256 6.42 19.86 21.35
C GLU A 256 6.28 20.95 20.28
N VAL A 257 6.86 20.73 19.10
CA VAL A 257 6.78 21.69 17.99
C VAL A 257 5.45 21.67 17.26
N VAL A 258 4.83 20.48 17.09
CA VAL A 258 3.67 20.29 16.21
C VAL A 258 2.35 20.29 16.98
N THR A 259 2.22 19.46 18.04
CA THR A 259 0.93 19.20 18.70
C THR A 259 0.31 20.45 19.33
N GLY A 260 1.13 21.31 19.93
CA GLY A 260 0.70 22.56 20.54
C GLY A 260 0.53 23.73 19.57
N ASN A 261 1.00 23.61 18.35
CA ASN A 261 1.08 24.70 17.38
C ASN A 261 -0.32 25.18 16.93
N ARG A 262 -0.59 26.49 17.02
CA ARG A 262 -1.86 27.06 16.59
C ARG A 262 -2.15 26.83 15.12
N ILE A 263 -1.16 26.99 14.24
CA ILE A 263 -1.32 26.80 12.79
C ILE A 263 -1.73 25.37 12.50
N TRP A 264 -1.04 24.39 13.14
CA TRP A 264 -1.39 22.99 12.97
C TRP A 264 -2.80 22.67 13.43
N LYS A 265 -3.21 23.19 14.59
CA LYS A 265 -4.57 23.00 15.10
C LYS A 265 -5.62 23.61 14.22
N ASP A 266 -5.42 24.85 13.79
CA ASP A 266 -6.38 25.55 12.91
C ASP A 266 -6.51 24.86 11.53
N ARG A 267 -5.46 24.14 11.08
CA ARG A 267 -5.43 23.44 9.79
C ARG A 267 -5.83 21.96 9.88
N THR A 268 -6.14 21.43 11.06
CA THR A 268 -6.44 20.00 11.24
C THR A 268 -7.67 19.72 12.08
N ILE A 269 -8.01 20.58 13.06
CA ILE A 269 -9.18 20.39 13.92
C ILE A 269 -10.47 20.69 13.12
N GLY A 270 -11.37 19.71 13.12
CA GLY A 270 -12.67 19.82 12.42
C GLY A 270 -12.58 19.63 10.90
N ILE A 271 -11.38 19.45 10.34
CA ILE A 271 -11.17 19.26 8.90
C ILE A 271 -11.17 17.78 8.56
N GLY A 272 -11.85 17.42 7.45
CA GLY A 272 -11.97 16.05 6.98
C GLY A 272 -12.60 15.12 8.01
N ARG A 273 -13.63 15.57 8.69
CA ARG A 273 -14.32 14.81 9.73
C ARG A 273 -15.09 13.65 9.14
N VAL A 274 -14.91 12.47 9.73
CA VAL A 274 -15.58 11.22 9.35
C VAL A 274 -16.20 10.60 10.60
N THR A 275 -17.50 10.33 10.56
CA THR A 275 -18.19 9.61 11.65
C THR A 275 -17.89 8.13 11.60
N ALA A 276 -18.07 7.43 12.73
CA ALA A 276 -17.86 5.97 12.80
C ALA A 276 -18.72 5.20 11.77
N LYS A 277 -19.96 5.65 11.53
CA LYS A 277 -20.85 5.03 10.55
C LYS A 277 -20.33 5.22 9.13
N GLU A 278 -19.98 6.43 8.73
CA GLU A 278 -19.41 6.72 7.43
C GLU A 278 -18.11 5.96 7.20
N ALA A 279 -17.23 5.87 8.22
CA ALA A 279 -15.99 5.11 8.12
C ALA A 279 -16.23 3.62 7.82
N LEU A 280 -17.26 3.02 8.42
CA LEU A 280 -17.66 1.64 8.15
C LEU A 280 -18.31 1.49 6.77
N ASP A 281 -19.21 2.39 6.39
CA ASP A 281 -19.92 2.38 5.09
C ASP A 281 -18.94 2.50 3.92
N TRP A 282 -17.87 3.29 4.06
CA TRP A 282 -16.81 3.45 3.07
C TRP A 282 -15.66 2.42 3.19
N SER A 283 -15.79 1.44 4.09
CA SER A 283 -14.77 0.40 4.32
C SER A 283 -13.40 0.96 4.72
N PHE A 284 -13.37 2.02 5.50
CA PHE A 284 -12.15 2.57 6.06
C PHE A 284 -11.55 1.61 7.08
N SER A 285 -10.24 1.59 7.18
CA SER A 285 -9.50 0.71 8.06
C SER A 285 -8.29 1.42 8.68
N GLY A 286 -7.69 0.80 9.69
CA GLY A 286 -6.52 1.35 10.36
C GLY A 286 -6.82 2.66 11.09
N VAL A 287 -5.90 3.61 11.01
CA VAL A 287 -6.01 4.91 11.68
C VAL A 287 -7.23 5.71 11.20
N MET A 288 -7.63 5.57 9.94
CA MET A 288 -8.83 6.23 9.41
C MET A 288 -10.11 5.78 10.14
N LEU A 289 -10.18 4.51 10.55
CA LEU A 289 -11.29 3.96 11.32
C LEU A 289 -11.13 4.26 12.83
N ARG A 290 -9.93 4.07 13.39
CA ARG A 290 -9.64 4.33 14.81
C ARG A 290 -9.79 5.81 15.18
N GLY A 291 -9.41 6.72 14.29
CA GLY A 291 -9.64 8.16 14.47
C GLY A 291 -11.11 8.52 14.64
N SER A 292 -12.03 7.77 14.01
CA SER A 292 -13.48 7.94 14.10
C SER A 292 -14.13 7.27 15.33
N GLY A 293 -13.34 6.73 16.26
CA GLY A 293 -13.85 6.19 17.53
C GLY A 293 -14.10 4.68 17.55
N VAL A 294 -13.71 3.94 16.54
CA VAL A 294 -13.89 2.49 16.48
C VAL A 294 -12.58 1.78 16.89
N PRO A 295 -12.55 1.03 18.00
CA PRO A 295 -11.35 0.33 18.49
C PRO A 295 -11.11 -0.98 17.74
N TRP A 296 -10.83 -0.90 16.42
CA TRP A 296 -10.57 -2.06 15.57
C TRP A 296 -9.09 -2.17 15.22
N ASP A 297 -8.48 -3.32 15.54
CA ASP A 297 -7.11 -3.66 15.17
C ASP A 297 -6.99 -5.17 14.94
N ILE A 298 -6.54 -5.57 13.75
CA ILE A 298 -6.42 -6.98 13.36
C ILE A 298 -5.40 -7.70 14.22
N ARG A 299 -4.36 -7.02 14.69
CA ARG A 299 -3.33 -7.59 15.57
C ARG A 299 -3.90 -8.14 16.88
N LYS A 300 -5.05 -7.59 17.35
CA LYS A 300 -5.75 -8.07 18.56
C LYS A 300 -6.93 -8.99 18.25
N VAL A 301 -7.67 -8.74 17.17
CA VAL A 301 -8.87 -9.51 16.81
C VAL A 301 -8.51 -10.85 16.18
N ALA A 302 -7.52 -10.85 15.30
CA ALA A 302 -7.02 -12.05 14.61
C ALA A 302 -5.49 -12.03 14.60
N PRO A 303 -4.84 -12.28 15.75
CA PRO A 303 -3.40 -12.17 15.89
C PRO A 303 -2.68 -13.14 14.97
N TYR A 304 -1.62 -12.65 14.36
CA TYR A 304 -0.71 -13.41 13.51
C TYR A 304 0.71 -13.34 14.08
N ASP A 305 1.59 -14.27 13.70
CA ASP A 305 2.93 -14.42 14.27
C ASP A 305 2.92 -14.34 15.80
N LYS A 306 3.64 -13.41 16.42
CA LYS A 306 3.75 -13.26 17.88
C LYS A 306 2.93 -12.12 18.49
N TYR A 307 1.99 -11.53 17.73
CA TYR A 307 1.15 -10.46 18.28
C TYR A 307 0.24 -10.90 19.44
N ALA A 308 -0.07 -12.17 19.56
CA ALA A 308 -0.82 -12.71 20.71
C ALA A 308 -0.02 -12.67 22.03
N GLU A 309 1.31 -12.61 21.97
CA GLU A 309 2.22 -12.67 23.13
C GLU A 309 2.75 -11.30 23.55
N VAL A 310 2.41 -10.23 22.81
CA VAL A 310 2.82 -8.84 23.12
C VAL A 310 1.65 -8.02 23.63
N GLU A 311 1.95 -7.12 24.55
CA GLU A 311 0.97 -6.21 25.14
C GLU A 311 1.15 -4.81 24.56
N PHE A 312 0.07 -4.22 24.08
CA PHE A 312 0.02 -2.85 23.56
C PHE A 312 -1.41 -2.32 23.61
N ASP A 313 -1.57 -1.01 23.62
CA ASP A 313 -2.87 -0.36 23.58
C ASP A 313 -3.25 0.08 22.18
N ILE A 314 -4.56 0.14 21.90
CA ILE A 314 -5.09 0.63 20.62
C ILE A 314 -5.48 2.10 20.81
N PRO A 315 -4.79 3.05 20.18
CA PRO A 315 -5.18 4.44 20.24
C PRO A 315 -6.47 4.69 19.45
N VAL A 316 -7.42 5.39 20.07
CA VAL A 316 -8.74 5.67 19.50
C VAL A 316 -9.05 7.15 19.61
N GLY A 317 -9.37 7.78 18.47
CA GLY A 317 -9.82 9.16 18.42
C GLY A 317 -11.29 9.33 18.84
N LYS A 318 -11.74 10.56 18.92
CA LYS A 318 -13.12 10.91 19.31
C LYS A 318 -13.88 11.71 18.26
N ASN A 319 -13.20 12.63 17.59
CA ASN A 319 -13.82 13.60 16.67
C ASN A 319 -13.83 13.11 15.22
N GLY A 320 -12.94 12.20 14.86
CA GLY A 320 -12.81 11.68 13.50
C GLY A 320 -12.22 12.69 12.50
N ASP A 321 -11.46 13.68 12.98
CA ASP A 321 -10.82 14.71 12.16
C ASP A 321 -9.33 14.42 11.88
N CYS A 322 -8.69 15.28 11.10
CA CYS A 322 -7.26 15.15 10.77
C CYS A 322 -6.38 15.20 12.03
N TYR A 323 -6.76 16.00 13.04
CA TYR A 323 -6.00 16.14 14.27
C TYR A 323 -6.01 14.86 15.11
N ASP A 324 -7.18 14.25 15.30
CA ASP A 324 -7.28 12.99 16.03
C ASP A 324 -6.51 11.85 15.33
N ARG A 325 -6.53 11.80 13.99
CA ARG A 325 -5.73 10.82 13.24
C ARG A 325 -4.23 11.05 13.40
N TYR A 326 -3.80 12.30 13.45
CA TYR A 326 -2.42 12.65 13.79
C TYR A 326 -2.04 12.13 15.16
N LEU A 327 -2.85 12.40 16.20
CA LEU A 327 -2.61 11.92 17.56
C LEU A 327 -2.57 10.38 17.62
N CYS A 328 -3.48 9.71 16.93
CA CYS A 328 -3.47 8.24 16.84
C CYS A 328 -2.14 7.72 16.26
N ARG A 329 -1.62 8.32 15.19
CA ARG A 329 -0.35 7.90 14.59
C ARG A 329 0.85 8.13 15.52
N VAL A 330 0.87 9.24 16.23
CA VAL A 330 1.92 9.51 17.22
C VAL A 330 1.88 8.51 18.36
N GLN A 331 0.69 8.21 18.87
CA GLN A 331 0.54 7.20 19.92
C GLN A 331 0.87 5.79 19.39
N GLU A 332 0.52 5.45 18.16
CA GLU A 332 0.93 4.17 17.53
C GLU A 332 2.44 4.03 17.44
N MET A 333 3.19 5.10 17.18
CA MET A 333 4.66 5.03 17.22
C MET A 333 5.18 4.68 18.61
N ARG A 334 4.56 5.21 19.69
CA ARG A 334 4.93 4.89 21.08
C ARG A 334 4.61 3.44 21.42
N GLU A 335 3.42 2.96 21.02
CA GLU A 335 3.05 1.55 21.22
C GLU A 335 3.95 0.60 20.41
N SER A 336 4.34 0.98 19.19
CA SER A 336 5.31 0.20 18.41
C SER A 336 6.67 0.11 19.09
N LEU A 337 7.15 1.16 19.74
CA LEU A 337 8.36 1.10 20.57
C LEU A 337 8.22 0.14 21.75
N ASN A 338 7.06 0.13 22.40
CA ASN A 338 6.76 -0.81 23.47
C ASN A 338 6.83 -2.26 22.95
N ILE A 339 6.21 -2.54 21.81
CA ILE A 339 6.27 -3.86 21.16
C ILE A 339 7.71 -4.24 20.79
N VAL A 340 8.47 -3.32 20.19
CA VAL A 340 9.89 -3.54 19.85
C VAL A 340 10.69 -3.94 21.09
N SER A 341 10.52 -3.23 22.20
CA SER A 341 11.19 -3.56 23.48
C SER A 341 10.81 -4.94 24.00
N GLN A 342 9.54 -5.33 23.90
CA GLN A 342 9.09 -6.68 24.27
C GLN A 342 9.68 -7.76 23.34
N CYS A 343 9.75 -7.51 22.04
CA CYS A 343 10.36 -8.41 21.07
C CYS A 343 11.86 -8.66 21.38
N LEU A 344 12.60 -7.57 21.69
CA LEU A 344 14.02 -7.69 22.04
C LEU A 344 14.26 -8.54 23.30
N ASN A 345 13.36 -8.44 24.29
CA ASN A 345 13.47 -9.20 25.54
C ASN A 345 13.00 -10.66 25.43
N LYS A 346 12.01 -10.94 24.59
CA LYS A 346 11.36 -12.25 24.49
C LYS A 346 11.89 -13.12 23.36
N MET A 347 12.72 -12.60 22.46
CA MET A 347 13.19 -13.32 21.27
C MET A 347 14.05 -14.54 21.63
N PRO A 348 13.63 -15.77 21.28
CA PRO A 348 14.41 -16.98 21.56
C PRO A 348 15.58 -17.12 20.57
N THR A 349 16.52 -17.99 20.92
CA THR A 349 17.51 -18.51 19.97
C THR A 349 16.89 -19.69 19.18
N GLY A 350 17.32 -19.90 17.93
CA GLY A 350 16.80 -21.00 17.14
C GLY A 350 16.95 -20.79 15.63
N VAL A 351 16.30 -21.65 14.87
CA VAL A 351 16.27 -21.59 13.41
C VAL A 351 15.31 -20.48 12.94
N VAL A 352 15.62 -19.91 11.78
CA VAL A 352 14.83 -18.80 11.19
C VAL A 352 14.11 -19.21 9.92
N LYS A 353 14.23 -20.46 9.52
CA LYS A 353 13.56 -21.03 8.33
C LYS A 353 13.03 -22.42 8.67
N VAL A 354 11.97 -22.81 7.98
CA VAL A 354 11.45 -24.16 8.02
C VAL A 354 12.51 -25.12 7.46
N ASP A 355 12.69 -26.27 8.11
CA ASP A 355 13.61 -27.33 7.70
C ASP A 355 12.98 -28.21 6.60
N ASP A 356 12.65 -27.57 5.48
CA ASP A 356 12.22 -28.24 4.25
C ASP A 356 12.92 -27.59 3.06
N HIS A 357 13.90 -28.27 2.52
CA HIS A 357 14.68 -27.77 1.39
C HIS A 357 13.93 -27.78 0.05
N LYS A 358 12.70 -28.26 0.01
CA LYS A 358 11.81 -28.07 -1.13
C LYS A 358 11.15 -26.69 -1.14
N LEU A 359 11.10 -26.02 0.02
CA LEU A 359 10.47 -24.69 0.19
C LEU A 359 11.51 -23.60 0.47
N THR A 360 12.50 -23.93 1.29
CA THR A 360 13.56 -23.00 1.68
C THR A 360 14.91 -23.42 1.13
N PRO A 361 15.75 -22.50 0.62
CA PRO A 361 17.02 -22.86 0.05
C PRO A 361 17.96 -23.44 1.12
N PRO A 362 18.69 -24.54 0.81
CA PRO A 362 19.66 -25.11 1.72
C PRO A 362 20.84 -24.14 1.96
N PRO A 363 21.59 -24.32 3.07
CA PRO A 363 22.81 -23.56 3.33
C PRO A 363 23.81 -23.68 2.18
N ARG A 364 24.46 -22.55 1.83
CA ARG A 364 25.38 -22.48 0.68
C ARG A 364 26.54 -23.48 0.76
N ALA A 365 27.03 -23.78 1.96
CA ALA A 365 28.10 -24.77 2.18
C ALA A 365 27.64 -26.18 1.77
N MET A 366 26.43 -26.58 2.16
CA MET A 366 25.88 -27.91 1.86
C MET A 366 25.69 -28.16 0.36
N MET A 367 25.49 -27.14 -0.45
CA MET A 367 25.41 -27.30 -1.92
C MET A 367 26.71 -27.82 -2.54
N LYS A 368 27.85 -27.65 -1.87
CA LYS A 368 29.16 -28.14 -2.35
C LYS A 368 29.45 -29.54 -1.91
N GLU A 369 28.73 -30.06 -0.92
CA GLU A 369 28.99 -31.36 -0.26
C GLU A 369 27.88 -32.36 -0.54
N SER A 370 26.63 -31.92 -0.69
CA SER A 370 25.46 -32.77 -0.92
C SER A 370 24.84 -32.52 -2.29
N MET A 371 24.67 -33.59 -3.07
CA MET A 371 24.03 -33.56 -4.38
C MET A 371 22.55 -33.18 -4.26
N GLU A 372 21.86 -33.67 -3.23
CA GLU A 372 20.46 -33.37 -2.95
C GLU A 372 20.29 -31.89 -2.69
N SER A 373 21.15 -31.28 -1.90
CA SER A 373 21.13 -29.85 -1.62
C SER A 373 21.35 -29.00 -2.89
N LEU A 374 22.24 -29.46 -3.77
CA LEU A 374 22.46 -28.80 -5.07
C LEU A 374 21.22 -28.88 -5.95
N ILE A 375 20.56 -30.05 -6.03
CA ILE A 375 19.33 -30.25 -6.81
C ILE A 375 18.19 -29.38 -6.25
N HIS A 376 17.99 -29.34 -4.93
CA HIS A 376 16.96 -28.52 -4.31
C HIS A 376 17.19 -27.03 -4.56
N HIS A 377 18.42 -26.57 -4.43
CA HIS A 377 18.76 -25.19 -4.77
C HIS A 377 18.46 -24.88 -6.24
N PHE A 378 18.90 -25.72 -7.17
CA PHE A 378 18.67 -25.51 -8.60
C PHE A 378 17.16 -25.46 -8.92
N LYS A 379 16.38 -26.39 -8.38
CA LYS A 379 14.94 -26.46 -8.57
C LYS A 379 14.21 -25.25 -8.01
N LEU A 380 14.54 -24.79 -6.79
CA LEU A 380 13.92 -23.64 -6.18
C LEU A 380 14.15 -22.34 -6.95
N PHE A 381 15.36 -22.14 -7.49
CA PHE A 381 15.71 -20.93 -8.22
C PHE A 381 15.32 -20.96 -9.72
N SER A 382 15.03 -22.12 -10.29
CA SER A 382 14.56 -22.26 -11.67
C SER A 382 13.03 -22.43 -11.77
N GLU A 383 12.50 -23.51 -11.23
CA GLU A 383 11.08 -23.87 -11.30
C GLU A 383 10.26 -23.26 -10.14
N GLY A 384 10.87 -23.20 -8.95
CA GLY A 384 10.16 -22.89 -7.70
C GLY A 384 9.44 -24.11 -7.14
N TYR A 385 8.68 -23.89 -6.07
CA TYR A 385 7.85 -24.93 -5.43
C TYR A 385 6.40 -24.83 -5.92
N SER A 386 5.71 -25.96 -5.91
CA SER A 386 4.28 -26.03 -6.20
C SER A 386 3.47 -25.88 -4.93
N VAL A 387 2.34 -25.19 -5.03
CA VAL A 387 1.39 -24.97 -3.92
C VAL A 387 0.15 -25.83 -4.19
N PRO A 388 -0.38 -26.56 -3.22
CA PRO A 388 -1.60 -27.36 -3.40
C PRO A 388 -2.76 -26.50 -3.94
N PRO A 389 -3.68 -27.09 -4.74
CA PRO A 389 -4.84 -26.37 -5.23
C PRO A 389 -5.74 -25.94 -4.06
N GLY A 390 -6.17 -24.70 -4.08
CA GLY A 390 -6.98 -24.13 -3.03
C GLY A 390 -6.99 -22.60 -3.08
N GLU A 391 -7.75 -22.01 -2.18
CA GLU A 391 -7.84 -20.57 -2.04
C GLU A 391 -7.66 -20.15 -0.58
N THR A 392 -7.11 -18.96 -0.39
CA THR A 392 -6.94 -18.39 0.96
C THR A 392 -7.08 -16.88 0.94
N TYR A 393 -7.57 -16.37 2.05
CA TYR A 393 -7.56 -14.95 2.38
C TYR A 393 -6.69 -14.74 3.62
N SER A 394 -5.73 -13.85 3.53
CA SER A 394 -4.89 -13.44 4.66
C SER A 394 -4.89 -11.92 4.75
N ALA A 395 -5.18 -11.41 5.93
CA ALA A 395 -5.20 -9.98 6.22
C ALA A 395 -4.27 -9.67 7.38
N ILE A 396 -3.63 -8.52 7.31
CA ILE A 396 -2.78 -7.96 8.36
C ILE A 396 -3.13 -6.50 8.64
N GLU A 397 -2.76 -6.02 9.80
CA GLU A 397 -2.80 -4.60 10.13
C GLU A 397 -1.53 -3.92 9.62
N ALA A 398 -1.56 -3.43 8.37
CA ALA A 398 -0.49 -2.60 7.84
C ALA A 398 -0.57 -1.17 8.45
N PRO A 399 0.51 -0.39 8.44
CA PRO A 399 0.51 0.97 9.02
C PRO A 399 -0.57 1.89 8.46
N LYS A 400 -0.95 1.71 7.21
CA LYS A 400 -1.98 2.51 6.52
C LYS A 400 -3.40 1.97 6.73
N GLY A 401 -3.53 0.76 7.26
CA GLY A 401 -4.80 0.08 7.48
C GLY A 401 -4.76 -1.40 7.11
N GLU A 402 -5.91 -2.03 6.95
CA GLU A 402 -6.01 -3.44 6.60
C GLU A 402 -5.49 -3.70 5.19
N MET A 403 -4.37 -4.39 5.10
CA MET A 403 -3.89 -5.01 3.87
C MET A 403 -4.29 -6.47 3.84
N ALA A 404 -4.83 -6.95 2.72
CA ALA A 404 -5.14 -8.35 2.57
C ALA A 404 -4.77 -8.87 1.18
N VAL A 405 -4.47 -10.17 1.16
CA VAL A 405 -4.16 -10.91 -0.06
C VAL A 405 -5.11 -12.08 -0.16
N TYR A 406 -5.84 -12.13 -1.27
CA TYR A 406 -6.61 -13.30 -1.68
C TYR A 406 -5.83 -14.02 -2.77
N LEU A 407 -5.46 -15.26 -2.48
CA LEU A 407 -4.58 -16.08 -3.31
C LEU A 407 -5.29 -17.36 -3.70
N VAL A 408 -5.29 -17.66 -5.00
CA VAL A 408 -5.84 -18.90 -5.57
C VAL A 408 -4.69 -19.67 -6.22
N SER A 409 -4.57 -20.96 -5.88
CA SER A 409 -3.63 -21.89 -6.47
C SER A 409 -4.38 -23.00 -7.22
N ASP A 410 -3.87 -23.39 -8.38
CA ASP A 410 -4.34 -24.51 -9.20
C ASP A 410 -3.51 -25.80 -9.03
N GLY A 411 -2.53 -25.79 -8.12
CA GLY A 411 -1.57 -26.88 -7.92
C GLY A 411 -0.25 -26.68 -8.65
N SER A 412 -0.11 -25.59 -9.42
CA SER A 412 1.13 -25.28 -10.15
C SER A 412 2.14 -24.53 -9.27
N ASN A 413 3.27 -24.20 -9.86
CA ASN A 413 4.32 -23.39 -9.25
C ASN A 413 4.07 -21.88 -9.36
N ARG A 414 2.91 -21.46 -9.91
CA ARG A 414 2.51 -20.06 -10.10
C ARG A 414 1.13 -19.82 -9.51
N PRO A 415 0.88 -18.63 -8.95
CA PRO A 415 -0.47 -18.28 -8.55
C PRO A 415 -1.42 -18.25 -9.75
N TYR A 416 -2.57 -18.90 -9.64
CA TYR A 416 -3.64 -18.78 -10.64
C TYR A 416 -4.25 -17.38 -10.60
N ARG A 417 -4.52 -16.86 -9.39
CA ARG A 417 -5.00 -15.50 -9.17
C ARG A 417 -4.46 -14.95 -7.86
N CYS A 418 -3.99 -13.72 -7.90
CA CYS A 418 -3.64 -12.95 -6.71
C CYS A 418 -4.42 -11.64 -6.75
N SER A 419 -5.32 -11.45 -5.80
CA SER A 419 -6.04 -10.19 -5.62
C SER A 419 -5.58 -9.53 -4.33
N ILE A 420 -5.30 -8.23 -4.39
CA ILE A 420 -4.73 -7.48 -3.29
C ILE A 420 -5.75 -6.44 -2.83
N ARG A 421 -6.11 -6.46 -1.55
CA ARG A 421 -6.87 -5.38 -0.93
C ARG A 421 -5.92 -4.36 -0.35
N ALA A 422 -5.92 -3.17 -0.90
CA ALA A 422 -5.15 -2.05 -0.40
C ALA A 422 -6.04 -1.07 0.35
N PRO A 423 -5.67 -0.63 1.56
CA PRO A 423 -6.48 0.31 2.34
C PRO A 423 -6.62 1.68 1.66
N GLY A 424 -5.56 2.17 1.02
CA GLY A 424 -5.53 3.47 0.36
C GLY A 424 -6.56 3.62 -0.76
N PHE A 425 -6.97 2.54 -1.42
CA PHE A 425 -8.00 2.59 -2.46
C PHE A 425 -9.37 2.99 -1.91
N ALA A 426 -9.77 2.40 -0.78
CA ALA A 426 -11.02 2.75 -0.10
C ALA A 426 -10.95 4.16 0.49
N HIS A 427 -9.82 4.53 1.10
CA HIS A 427 -9.62 5.86 1.66
C HIS A 427 -9.72 6.96 0.59
N LEU A 428 -9.09 6.76 -0.57
CA LEU A 428 -9.17 7.71 -1.68
C LEU A 428 -10.57 7.80 -2.29
N ALA A 429 -11.30 6.69 -2.36
CA ALA A 429 -12.70 6.70 -2.82
C ALA A 429 -13.59 7.57 -1.94
N GLY A 430 -13.30 7.67 -0.63
CA GLY A 430 -13.99 8.54 0.31
C GLY A 430 -13.55 10.00 0.28
N SER A 431 -12.59 10.37 -0.56
CA SER A 431 -12.05 11.74 -0.59
C SER A 431 -13.10 12.80 -0.96
N ASP A 432 -14.03 12.46 -1.85
CA ASP A 432 -15.07 13.40 -2.28
C ASP A 432 -15.92 13.89 -1.10
N PHE A 433 -16.48 12.97 -0.30
CA PHE A 433 -17.34 13.40 0.82
C PHE A 433 -16.55 14.10 1.93
N MET A 434 -15.27 13.74 2.12
CA MET A 434 -14.39 14.37 3.12
C MET A 434 -14.01 15.81 2.75
N MET A 435 -13.94 16.12 1.45
CA MET A 435 -13.50 17.43 0.94
C MET A 435 -14.65 18.40 0.69
N ARG A 436 -15.89 17.91 0.59
CA ARG A 436 -17.06 18.78 0.31
C ARG A 436 -17.19 19.85 1.37
N HIS A 437 -17.47 21.08 0.90
CA HIS A 437 -17.63 22.27 1.74
C HIS A 437 -16.39 22.69 2.53
N HIS A 438 -15.22 22.14 2.18
CA HIS A 438 -13.92 22.58 2.67
C HIS A 438 -13.21 23.44 1.63
N MET A 439 -12.21 24.19 2.06
CA MET A 439 -11.40 25.03 1.17
C MET A 439 -10.38 24.21 0.38
N LEU A 440 -9.91 24.73 -0.74
CA LEU A 440 -8.85 24.11 -1.53
C LEU A 440 -7.59 23.81 -0.70
N ALA A 441 -7.24 24.68 0.24
CA ALA A 441 -6.13 24.48 1.15
C ALA A 441 -6.35 23.25 2.08
N ASP A 442 -7.58 22.96 2.47
CA ASP A 442 -7.94 21.84 3.33
C ASP A 442 -7.88 20.51 2.59
N ALA A 443 -8.07 20.51 1.26
CA ALA A 443 -7.90 19.31 0.44
C ALA A 443 -6.51 18.70 0.61
N VAL A 444 -5.48 19.53 0.69
CA VAL A 444 -4.10 19.10 0.91
C VAL A 444 -3.95 18.41 2.27
N ALA A 445 -4.52 18.98 3.33
CA ALA A 445 -4.50 18.39 4.66
C ALA A 445 -5.29 17.07 4.72
N ILE A 446 -6.41 16.97 4.00
CA ILE A 446 -7.22 15.74 3.90
C ILE A 446 -6.47 14.65 3.14
N ILE A 447 -5.79 14.97 2.04
CA ILE A 447 -4.94 14.00 1.31
C ILE A 447 -3.82 13.47 2.21
N GLY A 448 -3.12 14.36 2.92
CA GLY A 448 -2.05 14.00 3.84
C GLY A 448 -2.51 13.08 4.98
N THR A 449 -3.71 13.34 5.54
CA THR A 449 -4.25 12.49 6.62
C THR A 449 -4.64 11.08 6.18
N MET A 450 -4.98 10.88 4.89
CA MET A 450 -5.32 9.56 4.35
C MET A 450 -4.10 8.64 4.19
N ASP A 451 -2.89 9.17 4.24
CA ASP A 451 -1.62 8.43 4.08
C ASP A 451 -1.60 7.56 2.81
N LEU A 452 -1.80 8.21 1.66
CA LEU A 452 -1.93 7.52 0.38
C LEU A 452 -0.56 7.16 -0.21
N VAL A 453 -0.47 5.94 -0.74
CA VAL A 453 0.63 5.49 -1.61
C VAL A 453 0.04 4.91 -2.89
N PHE A 454 0.37 5.52 -4.02
CA PHE A 454 -0.27 5.16 -5.29
C PHE A 454 0.15 3.80 -5.83
N GLY A 455 1.26 3.23 -5.38
CA GLY A 455 1.57 1.83 -5.62
C GLY A 455 0.52 0.86 -5.09
N TYR A 456 -0.16 1.21 -3.98
CA TYR A 456 -1.33 0.49 -3.46
C TYR A 456 -2.60 0.80 -4.23
N VAL A 457 -2.85 2.07 -4.49
CA VAL A 457 -4.10 2.53 -5.12
C VAL A 457 -4.21 1.96 -6.53
N ASP A 458 -3.15 2.03 -7.31
CA ASP A 458 -3.10 1.67 -8.73
C ASP A 458 -2.68 0.21 -9.00
N ARG A 459 -2.88 -0.69 -8.05
CA ARG A 459 -2.41 -2.09 -8.12
C ARG A 459 -3.06 -2.94 -9.21
N ARG A 460 -4.25 -2.58 -9.64
CA ARG A 460 -5.01 -3.26 -10.70
C ARG A 460 -4.60 -2.82 -12.09
#